data_581e1d69a6a1235792e50f91d608372c
#
_entry.id   581e1d69a6a1235792e50f91d608372c
#
_cell.length_a   1.000
_cell.length_b   1.000
_cell.length_c   1.000
_cell.angle_alpha   90.00
_cell.angle_beta   90.00
_cell.angle_gamma   90.00
#
_symmetry.space_group_name_H-M   'P 1'
#
loop_
_entity.id
_entity.type
_entity.pdbx_description
1 polymer ?
#
loop_
_entity_poly.entity_id
_entity_poly.type
_entity_poly.pdbx_seq_one_letter_code
_entity_poly.pdbx_strand_id
1 'polypeptide(L)'
;MQLNEILKKLKQGQSTVIDFKIKNNPNILTAASLEKGKENDISFLDNNSQLNLKNLIKTSKASALLLPAYDKYIVEIAKKISVDWILLKDPKIAFAETLEILYPTEIEEEGIHKSAVIGENVKVGIGVSIGANVYIGDNTEIGDGTIVHAGVVVYKNVSIGAQNTIHANSVIHSGSKIGDECVINANAVIGGEGFGFVPTSNGWKKMPQVGVVILKNKVEIGSGSTVDRPAVGETIIGEDTKIDNQVQIGHGVTIGKGCAMAAQVGIAGGAEIGNGVILAGQVGVSNKIKIGDRVIASSKTGIVSNIDSGKVVSGFPAIPNKLWLRCSANFKKLPEIAKAIRQLDRRNFR
;
A
#
# COMPACT_ATOMS: atom_id res chain seq x y z
N MET A 1 19.39 16.33 15.20
CA MET A 1 20.39 15.24 15.22
C MET A 1 21.54 15.60 14.29
N GLN A 2 22.79 15.33 14.68
CA GLN A 2 23.95 15.61 13.81
C GLN A 2 24.00 14.65 12.62
N LEU A 3 24.43 15.11 11.46
CA LEU A 3 24.48 14.29 10.22
C LEU A 3 25.34 13.02 10.38
N ASN A 4 26.42 13.07 11.16
CA ASN A 4 27.26 11.91 11.48
C ASN A 4 26.50 10.82 12.25
N GLU A 5 25.55 11.20 13.10
CA GLU A 5 24.71 10.24 13.82
C GLU A 5 23.71 9.56 12.89
N ILE A 6 23.13 10.34 11.96
CA ILE A 6 22.26 9.78 10.90
C ILE A 6 23.06 8.81 10.03
N LEU A 7 24.27 9.18 9.57
CA LEU A 7 25.15 8.31 8.81
C LEU A 7 25.45 6.99 9.55
N LYS A 8 25.71 7.07 10.86
CA LYS A 8 25.97 5.88 11.70
C LYS A 8 24.75 4.95 11.71
N LYS A 9 23.55 5.50 11.88
CA LYS A 9 22.29 4.72 11.87
C LYS A 9 21.99 4.10 10.50
N LEU A 10 22.17 4.86 9.40
CA LEU A 10 22.03 4.35 8.04
C LEU A 10 22.98 3.18 7.74
N LYS A 11 24.20 3.20 8.25
CA LYS A 11 25.16 2.07 8.12
C LYS A 11 24.76 0.83 8.91
N GLN A 12 23.88 0.96 9.89
CA GLN A 12 23.35 -0.16 10.69
C GLN A 12 22.00 -0.67 10.16
N GLY A 13 21.32 0.13 9.32
CA GLY A 13 20.04 -0.20 8.70
C GLY A 13 20.16 -0.98 7.39
N GLN A 14 19.16 -0.85 6.54
CA GLN A 14 19.10 -1.51 5.24
C GLN A 14 19.86 -0.75 4.14
N SER A 15 20.23 0.50 4.40
CA SER A 15 20.89 1.37 3.45
C SER A 15 22.33 0.97 3.18
N THR A 16 22.71 0.94 1.91
CA THR A 16 24.12 0.72 1.50
C THR A 16 24.77 2.04 1.21
N VAL A 17 25.62 2.53 2.14
CA VAL A 17 26.44 3.73 1.98
C VAL A 17 27.68 3.39 1.16
N ILE A 18 27.93 4.14 0.09
CA ILE A 18 29.07 3.95 -0.82
C ILE A 18 30.20 4.93 -0.51
N ASP A 19 29.86 6.23 -0.32
CA ASP A 19 30.81 7.29 -0.02
C ASP A 19 30.09 8.45 0.70
N PHE A 20 30.83 9.34 1.34
CA PHE A 20 30.26 10.51 2.00
C PHE A 20 31.27 11.64 2.17
N LYS A 21 30.75 12.86 2.25
CA LYS A 21 31.51 14.05 2.62
C LYS A 21 30.74 14.79 3.71
N ILE A 22 31.26 14.76 4.90
CA ILE A 22 30.73 15.50 6.05
C ILE A 22 31.82 16.41 6.56
N LYS A 23 31.76 17.67 6.18
CA LYS A 23 32.72 18.71 6.57
C LYS A 23 32.15 19.58 7.70
N ASN A 24 30.89 19.97 7.57
CA ASN A 24 30.24 20.90 8.49
C ASN A 24 29.46 20.17 9.59
N ASN A 25 29.12 18.89 9.34
CA ASN A 25 28.33 18.06 10.23
C ASN A 25 27.07 18.78 10.76
N PRO A 26 26.17 19.25 9.88
CA PRO A 26 25.05 20.08 10.25
C PRO A 26 24.09 19.36 11.20
N ASN A 27 23.41 20.14 12.03
CA ASN A 27 22.30 19.64 12.83
C ASN A 27 21.06 19.54 11.94
N ILE A 28 20.61 18.32 11.66
CA ILE A 28 19.43 18.04 10.86
C ILE A 28 18.20 18.02 11.78
N LEU A 29 17.23 18.84 11.48
CA LEU A 29 15.99 18.97 12.24
C LEU A 29 14.80 18.38 11.46
N THR A 30 14.80 18.57 10.14
CA THR A 30 13.68 18.18 9.28
C THR A 30 14.18 17.62 7.96
N ALA A 31 13.24 17.04 7.19
CA ALA A 31 13.46 16.57 5.84
C ALA A 31 12.58 17.36 4.86
N ALA A 32 13.11 17.64 3.68
CA ALA A 32 12.40 18.40 2.65
C ALA A 32 12.70 17.88 1.23
N SER A 33 11.85 18.24 0.27
CA SER A 33 12.18 18.02 -1.14
C SER A 33 13.40 18.85 -1.54
N LEU A 34 14.14 18.39 -2.56
CA LEU A 34 15.37 19.03 -3.00
C LEU A 34 15.17 20.51 -3.38
N GLU A 35 14.01 20.86 -3.96
CA GLU A 35 13.66 22.24 -4.35
C GLU A 35 13.31 23.14 -3.16
N LYS A 36 12.74 22.56 -2.11
CA LYS A 36 12.22 23.32 -0.95
C LYS A 36 13.13 23.26 0.27
N GLY A 37 14.23 22.50 0.21
CA GLY A 37 15.18 22.35 1.29
C GLY A 37 15.74 23.67 1.77
N LYS A 38 15.86 23.80 3.09
CA LYS A 38 16.38 24.97 3.82
C LYS A 38 17.53 24.53 4.72
N GLU A 39 18.10 25.49 5.43
CA GLU A 39 19.07 25.21 6.48
C GLU A 39 18.46 24.26 7.54
N ASN A 40 19.25 23.29 7.98
CA ASN A 40 18.88 22.18 8.87
C ASN A 40 17.96 21.11 8.26
N ASP A 41 17.67 21.17 6.96
CA ASP A 41 16.98 20.09 6.26
C ASP A 41 17.96 19.08 5.67
N ILE A 42 17.52 17.83 5.58
CA ILE A 42 18.09 16.79 4.73
C ILE A 42 17.16 16.55 3.54
N SER A 43 17.74 16.45 2.36
CA SER A 43 16.98 16.17 1.13
C SER A 43 17.57 14.97 0.38
N PHE A 44 16.79 14.33 -0.46
CA PHE A 44 17.27 13.24 -1.30
C PHE A 44 16.99 13.49 -2.78
N LEU A 45 17.77 12.86 -3.63
CA LEU A 45 17.54 12.82 -5.06
C LEU A 45 16.96 11.48 -5.46
N ASP A 46 15.74 11.48 -6.02
CA ASP A 46 15.12 10.29 -6.59
C ASP A 46 15.65 10.00 -8.00
N ASN A 47 15.74 8.72 -8.32
CA ASN A 47 16.23 8.17 -9.59
C ASN A 47 15.44 8.60 -10.83
N ASN A 48 14.19 9.03 -10.64
CA ASN A 48 13.25 9.31 -11.74
C ASN A 48 13.24 10.75 -12.24
N SER A 49 14.04 11.65 -11.66
CA SER A 49 14.04 13.06 -12.03
C SER A 49 15.09 13.37 -13.09
N GLN A 50 14.77 13.15 -14.37
CA GLN A 50 15.71 13.40 -15.49
C GLN A 50 15.87 14.88 -15.89
N LEU A 51 15.03 15.79 -15.44
CA LEU A 51 15.04 17.20 -15.86
C LEU A 51 15.63 18.11 -14.78
N ASN A 52 16.75 18.80 -15.12
CA ASN A 52 17.41 19.84 -14.29
C ASN A 52 18.12 19.41 -12.99
N LEU A 53 18.49 18.14 -12.81
CA LEU A 53 19.19 17.64 -11.62
C LEU A 53 20.43 18.46 -11.23
N LYS A 54 21.22 18.93 -12.22
CA LYS A 54 22.40 19.78 -12.00
C LYS A 54 22.08 21.04 -11.23
N ASN A 55 21.02 21.70 -11.65
CA ASN A 55 20.63 22.97 -11.06
C ASN A 55 20.04 22.77 -9.68
N LEU A 56 19.20 21.74 -9.50
CA LEU A 56 18.58 21.43 -8.21
C LEU A 56 19.59 21.11 -7.12
N ILE A 57 20.60 20.26 -7.40
CA ILE A 57 21.68 19.97 -6.44
C ILE A 57 22.48 21.21 -6.09
N LYS A 58 22.74 22.09 -7.09
CA LYS A 58 23.52 23.31 -6.89
C LYS A 58 22.74 24.43 -6.20
N THR A 59 21.44 24.47 -6.38
CA THR A 59 20.56 25.53 -5.87
C THR A 59 19.83 25.15 -4.59
N SER A 60 19.86 23.88 -4.21
CA SER A 60 19.28 23.43 -2.94
C SER A 60 19.97 24.14 -1.77
N LYS A 61 19.15 24.59 -0.83
CA LYS A 61 19.58 25.21 0.44
C LYS A 61 19.56 24.21 1.60
N ALA A 62 19.29 22.92 1.32
CA ALA A 62 19.36 21.87 2.31
C ALA A 62 20.77 21.74 2.88
N SER A 63 20.90 21.47 4.16
CA SER A 63 22.18 21.30 4.85
C SER A 63 22.86 19.98 4.53
N ALA A 64 22.11 18.96 4.10
CA ALA A 64 22.65 17.66 3.71
C ALA A 64 21.85 17.03 2.57
N LEU A 65 22.55 16.22 1.72
CA LEU A 65 21.96 15.56 0.56
C LEU A 65 22.23 14.06 0.58
N LEU A 66 21.18 13.25 0.35
CA LEU A 66 21.27 11.83 0.05
C LEU A 66 21.22 11.64 -1.46
N LEU A 67 22.30 11.12 -2.06
CA LEU A 67 22.50 11.11 -3.50
C LEU A 67 22.77 9.69 -4.03
N PRO A 68 22.38 9.35 -5.27
CA PRO A 68 22.65 8.07 -5.89
C PRO A 68 24.13 7.92 -6.29
N ALA A 69 24.75 6.81 -5.85
CA ALA A 69 26.14 6.50 -6.16
C ALA A 69 26.35 5.89 -7.57
N TYR A 70 25.30 5.32 -8.19
CA TYR A 70 25.40 4.67 -9.52
C TYR A 70 25.46 5.68 -10.68
N ASP A 71 25.06 6.94 -10.48
CA ASP A 71 25.17 8.00 -11.49
C ASP A 71 26.50 8.73 -11.35
N LYS A 72 27.47 8.37 -12.21
CA LYS A 72 28.83 8.98 -12.23
C LYS A 72 28.79 10.49 -12.31
N TYR A 73 27.80 11.03 -13.01
CA TYR A 73 27.64 12.46 -13.17
C TYR A 73 27.21 13.16 -11.87
N ILE A 74 26.28 12.56 -11.12
CA ILE A 74 25.88 13.04 -9.79
C ILE A 74 27.06 12.99 -8.82
N VAL A 75 27.85 11.91 -8.86
CA VAL A 75 29.07 11.76 -8.04
C VAL A 75 30.07 12.89 -8.32
N GLU A 76 30.29 13.27 -9.60
CA GLU A 76 31.17 14.38 -9.94
C GLU A 76 30.67 15.75 -9.45
N ILE A 77 29.35 15.97 -9.50
CA ILE A 77 28.74 17.18 -8.95
C ILE A 77 28.88 17.19 -7.42
N ALA A 78 28.57 16.09 -6.77
CA ALA A 78 28.64 15.95 -5.30
C ALA A 78 30.04 16.34 -4.79
N LYS A 79 31.12 15.92 -5.46
CA LYS A 79 32.50 16.29 -5.11
C LYS A 79 32.79 17.78 -5.21
N LYS A 80 32.04 18.52 -6.03
CA LYS A 80 32.26 19.95 -6.31
C LYS A 80 31.39 20.89 -5.47
N ILE A 81 30.34 20.40 -4.84
CA ILE A 81 29.47 21.23 -4.00
C ILE A 81 30.00 21.36 -2.58
N SER A 82 29.64 22.47 -1.93
CA SER A 82 30.02 22.77 -0.54
C SER A 82 29.13 22.06 0.51
N VAL A 83 27.92 21.66 0.13
CA VAL A 83 26.95 20.98 0.98
C VAL A 83 27.47 19.59 1.36
N ASP A 84 27.17 19.15 2.57
CA ASP A 84 27.48 17.80 3.04
C ASP A 84 26.57 16.78 2.36
N TRP A 85 27.12 15.60 2.01
CA TRP A 85 26.37 14.59 1.29
C TRP A 85 26.76 13.16 1.64
N ILE A 86 25.83 12.23 1.39
CA ILE A 86 26.01 10.79 1.49
C ILE A 86 25.62 10.15 0.16
N LEU A 87 26.53 9.39 -0.46
CA LEU A 87 26.30 8.61 -1.67
C LEU A 87 25.81 7.21 -1.29
N LEU A 88 24.72 6.80 -1.88
CA LEU A 88 23.99 5.58 -1.51
C LEU A 88 23.68 4.74 -2.74
N LYS A 89 23.60 3.43 -2.54
CA LYS A 89 23.09 2.51 -3.56
C LYS A 89 21.64 2.84 -3.91
N ASP A 90 20.80 3.08 -2.88
CA ASP A 90 19.41 3.49 -3.01
C ASP A 90 19.11 4.66 -2.05
N PRO A 91 19.10 5.90 -2.56
CA PRO A 91 18.80 7.07 -1.74
C PRO A 91 17.39 7.10 -1.17
N LYS A 92 16.43 6.42 -1.82
CA LYS A 92 15.04 6.40 -1.37
C LYS A 92 14.86 5.56 -0.12
N ILE A 93 15.52 4.40 -0.06
CA ILE A 93 15.56 3.58 1.16
C ILE A 93 16.19 4.37 2.31
N ALA A 94 17.36 4.99 2.05
CA ALA A 94 18.04 5.80 3.05
C ALA A 94 17.22 7.02 3.52
N PHE A 95 16.42 7.60 2.64
CA PHE A 95 15.54 8.70 3.01
C PHE A 95 14.39 8.21 3.89
N ALA A 96 13.79 7.04 3.59
CA ALA A 96 12.79 6.42 4.45
C ALA A 96 13.35 6.15 5.86
N GLU A 97 14.51 5.50 5.97
CA GLU A 97 15.21 5.30 7.25
C GLU A 97 15.53 6.62 7.96
N THR A 98 15.91 7.66 7.20
CA THR A 98 16.17 8.99 7.78
C THR A 98 14.90 9.61 8.35
N LEU A 99 13.75 9.43 7.69
CA LEU A 99 12.46 9.88 8.23
C LEU A 99 12.10 9.15 9.53
N GLU A 100 12.28 7.85 9.60
CA GLU A 100 12.08 7.08 10.85
C GLU A 100 12.99 7.57 11.98
N ILE A 101 14.23 7.94 11.67
CA ILE A 101 15.20 8.47 12.62
C ILE A 101 14.80 9.86 13.14
N LEU A 102 14.30 10.73 12.24
CA LEU A 102 13.96 12.11 12.58
C LEU A 102 12.57 12.24 13.21
N TYR A 103 11.65 11.37 12.83
CA TYR A 103 10.25 11.35 13.29
C TYR A 103 9.91 9.98 13.89
N PRO A 104 10.53 9.63 15.02
CA PRO A 104 10.23 8.36 15.67
C PRO A 104 8.76 8.31 16.04
N THR A 105 8.16 7.13 15.86
CA THR A 105 6.78 6.89 16.29
C THR A 105 6.67 7.18 17.79
N GLU A 106 5.66 7.93 18.19
CA GLU A 106 5.36 8.15 19.60
C GLU A 106 5.11 6.80 20.27
N ILE A 107 5.74 6.61 21.42
CA ILE A 107 5.57 5.39 22.22
C ILE A 107 4.24 5.55 22.97
N GLU A 108 3.26 4.73 22.61
CA GLU A 108 2.00 4.65 23.35
C GLU A 108 2.26 4.03 24.72
N GLU A 109 1.63 4.57 25.76
CA GLU A 109 1.72 4.01 27.10
C GLU A 109 1.07 2.62 27.14
N GLU A 110 1.79 1.65 27.69
CA GLU A 110 1.28 0.30 27.93
C GLU A 110 0.08 0.33 28.89
N GLY A 111 -0.93 -0.47 28.59
CA GLY A 111 -2.07 -0.65 29.47
C GLY A 111 -3.42 -0.50 28.78
N ILE A 112 -4.47 -0.58 29.57
CA ILE A 112 -5.84 -0.51 29.10
C ILE A 112 -6.49 0.77 29.60
N HIS A 113 -6.91 1.63 28.68
CA HIS A 113 -7.59 2.87 29.03
C HIS A 113 -8.90 2.59 29.79
N LYS A 114 -9.19 3.36 30.83
CA LYS A 114 -10.34 3.18 31.72
C LYS A 114 -11.73 3.16 31.04
N SER A 115 -11.84 3.73 29.84
CA SER A 115 -13.09 3.72 29.06
C SER A 115 -13.17 2.59 28.05
N ALA A 116 -12.15 1.71 27.98
CA ALA A 116 -12.22 0.52 27.13
C ALA A 116 -13.16 -0.53 27.76
N VAL A 117 -13.87 -1.26 26.92
CA VAL A 117 -14.75 -2.36 27.31
C VAL A 117 -14.12 -3.67 26.85
N ILE A 118 -13.77 -4.52 27.80
CA ILE A 118 -13.13 -5.81 27.55
C ILE A 118 -14.10 -6.93 27.88
N GLY A 119 -14.35 -7.83 26.92
CA GLY A 119 -15.22 -8.97 27.07
C GLY A 119 -14.66 -10.09 27.94
N GLU A 120 -15.42 -11.19 28.02
CA GLU A 120 -15.01 -12.36 28.81
C GLU A 120 -13.89 -13.16 28.10
N ASN A 121 -12.99 -13.76 28.89
CA ASN A 121 -11.89 -14.61 28.40
C ASN A 121 -10.96 -13.94 27.37
N VAL A 122 -10.85 -12.62 27.38
CA VAL A 122 -9.90 -11.91 26.55
C VAL A 122 -8.49 -12.10 27.09
N LYS A 123 -7.53 -12.45 26.20
CA LYS A 123 -6.12 -12.57 26.54
C LYS A 123 -5.37 -11.40 25.93
N VAL A 124 -4.62 -10.68 26.76
CA VAL A 124 -3.82 -9.53 26.36
C VAL A 124 -2.36 -9.82 26.66
N GLY A 125 -1.50 -9.67 25.66
CA GLY A 125 -0.06 -9.88 25.75
C GLY A 125 0.67 -8.80 26.52
N ILE A 126 1.98 -8.95 26.64
CA ILE A 126 2.87 -8.01 27.33
C ILE A 126 3.09 -6.76 26.45
N GLY A 127 3.14 -5.57 27.03
CA GLY A 127 3.42 -4.32 26.31
C GLY A 127 2.29 -3.88 25.37
N VAL A 128 1.07 -4.39 25.55
CA VAL A 128 -0.10 -4.00 24.75
C VAL A 128 -0.65 -2.66 25.27
N SER A 129 -0.98 -1.77 24.33
CA SER A 129 -1.70 -0.52 24.57
C SER A 129 -3.12 -0.60 24.01
N ILE A 130 -4.14 -0.34 24.84
CA ILE A 130 -5.55 -0.30 24.44
C ILE A 130 -6.11 1.08 24.77
N GLY A 131 -6.43 1.85 23.73
CA GLY A 131 -6.85 3.25 23.79
C GLY A 131 -8.28 3.46 24.30
N ALA A 132 -8.68 4.72 24.32
CA ALA A 132 -9.99 5.15 24.81
C ALA A 132 -11.13 4.62 23.95
N ASN A 133 -12.24 4.20 24.59
CA ASN A 133 -13.47 3.73 23.95
C ASN A 133 -13.28 2.53 22.99
N VAL A 134 -12.21 1.76 23.16
CA VAL A 134 -12.02 0.48 22.47
C VAL A 134 -12.99 -0.55 23.02
N TYR A 135 -13.56 -1.34 22.14
CA TYR A 135 -14.35 -2.53 22.50
C TYR A 135 -13.62 -3.79 22.03
N ILE A 136 -13.36 -4.72 22.94
CA ILE A 136 -12.81 -6.06 22.64
C ILE A 136 -13.82 -7.11 23.06
N GLY A 137 -14.34 -7.87 22.08
CA GLY A 137 -15.31 -8.93 22.32
C GLY A 137 -14.71 -10.20 22.92
N ASP A 138 -15.60 -11.06 23.41
CA ASP A 138 -15.25 -12.28 24.15
C ASP A 138 -14.31 -13.22 23.38
N ASN A 139 -13.49 -13.96 24.13
CA ASN A 139 -12.54 -14.97 23.61
C ASN A 139 -11.58 -14.43 22.55
N THR A 140 -11.25 -13.16 22.61
CA THR A 140 -10.28 -12.51 21.70
C THR A 140 -8.88 -12.58 22.31
N GLU A 141 -7.89 -12.81 21.45
CA GLU A 141 -6.48 -12.84 21.85
C GLU A 141 -5.71 -11.71 21.14
N ILE A 142 -4.89 -10.98 21.89
CA ILE A 142 -4.06 -9.87 21.40
C ILE A 142 -2.62 -10.14 21.81
N GLY A 143 -1.72 -10.28 20.84
CA GLY A 143 -0.31 -10.58 21.05
C GLY A 143 0.49 -9.38 21.52
N ASP A 144 1.70 -9.67 21.99
CA ASP A 144 2.62 -8.74 22.65
C ASP A 144 2.91 -7.49 21.82
N GLY A 145 3.05 -6.34 22.48
CA GLY A 145 3.43 -5.07 21.88
C GLY A 145 2.44 -4.51 20.85
N THR A 146 1.22 -5.04 20.77
CA THR A 146 0.19 -4.53 19.88
C THR A 146 -0.44 -3.26 20.43
N ILE A 147 -0.62 -2.27 19.53
CA ILE A 147 -1.23 -0.97 19.86
C ILE A 147 -2.62 -0.92 19.23
N VAL A 148 -3.63 -0.69 20.06
CA VAL A 148 -5.04 -0.54 19.65
C VAL A 148 -5.49 0.88 19.98
N HIS A 149 -5.55 1.74 18.97
CA HIS A 149 -5.93 3.15 19.15
C HIS A 149 -7.41 3.34 19.48
N ALA A 150 -7.76 4.56 19.86
CA ALA A 150 -9.09 4.92 20.34
C ALA A 150 -10.23 4.54 19.37
N GLY A 151 -11.34 4.08 19.92
CA GLY A 151 -12.58 3.79 19.17
C GLY A 151 -12.54 2.54 18.28
N VAL A 152 -11.48 1.73 18.34
CA VAL A 152 -11.43 0.44 17.63
C VAL A 152 -12.46 -0.53 18.19
N VAL A 153 -13.12 -1.28 17.31
CA VAL A 153 -14.08 -2.32 17.66
C VAL A 153 -13.56 -3.66 17.18
N VAL A 154 -13.26 -4.55 18.11
CA VAL A 154 -12.91 -5.95 17.84
C VAL A 154 -14.03 -6.85 18.33
N TYR A 155 -14.67 -7.58 17.42
CA TYR A 155 -15.72 -8.54 17.78
C TYR A 155 -15.13 -9.80 18.44
N LYS A 156 -16.01 -10.72 18.83
CA LYS A 156 -15.62 -11.96 19.54
C LYS A 156 -14.83 -12.95 18.69
N ASN A 157 -14.04 -13.80 19.34
CA ASN A 157 -13.27 -14.89 18.72
C ASN A 157 -12.25 -14.39 17.67
N VAL A 158 -11.68 -13.21 17.85
CA VAL A 158 -10.64 -12.66 16.98
C VAL A 158 -9.27 -13.05 17.54
N SER A 159 -8.32 -13.36 16.66
CA SER A 159 -6.91 -13.56 17.02
C SER A 159 -6.08 -12.47 16.36
N ILE A 160 -5.35 -11.71 17.16
CA ILE A 160 -4.42 -10.65 16.72
C ILE A 160 -3.03 -11.02 17.21
N GLY A 161 -2.07 -11.12 16.31
CA GLY A 161 -0.67 -11.42 16.61
C GLY A 161 0.04 -10.29 17.35
N ALA A 162 1.37 -10.37 17.38
CA ALA A 162 2.23 -9.43 18.07
C ALA A 162 2.59 -8.20 17.20
N GLN A 163 2.99 -7.09 17.85
CA GLN A 163 3.54 -5.88 17.22
C GLN A 163 2.62 -5.27 16.16
N ASN A 164 1.32 -5.40 16.30
CA ASN A 164 0.34 -4.79 15.39
C ASN A 164 0.04 -3.35 15.79
N THR A 165 -0.31 -2.51 14.80
CA THR A 165 -0.88 -1.18 15.03
C THR A 165 -2.26 -1.11 14.41
N ILE A 166 -3.28 -0.94 15.23
CA ILE A 166 -4.68 -0.84 14.79
C ILE A 166 -5.16 0.57 15.07
N HIS A 167 -5.29 1.35 14.00
CA HIS A 167 -5.62 2.77 14.11
C HIS A 167 -7.11 3.01 14.39
N ALA A 168 -7.40 4.22 14.84
CA ALA A 168 -8.68 4.65 15.36
C ALA A 168 -9.88 4.28 14.47
N ASN A 169 -10.98 3.87 15.12
CA ASN A 169 -12.26 3.54 14.50
C ASN A 169 -12.24 2.38 13.50
N SER A 170 -11.17 1.57 13.47
CA SER A 170 -11.16 0.34 12.67
C SER A 170 -12.09 -0.71 13.29
N VAL A 171 -12.65 -1.58 12.45
CA VAL A 171 -13.55 -2.64 12.87
C VAL A 171 -13.02 -4.00 12.43
N ILE A 172 -12.85 -4.92 13.39
CA ILE A 172 -12.42 -6.29 13.11
C ILE A 172 -13.54 -7.24 13.51
N HIS A 173 -14.15 -7.88 12.51
CA HIS A 173 -15.28 -8.78 12.72
C HIS A 173 -14.88 -10.14 13.27
N SER A 174 -15.87 -10.81 13.87
CA SER A 174 -15.71 -12.10 14.55
C SER A 174 -15.01 -13.16 13.71
N GLY A 175 -14.12 -13.91 14.35
CA GLY A 175 -13.35 -15.00 13.73
C GLY A 175 -12.21 -14.59 12.84
N SER A 176 -11.99 -13.30 12.62
CA SER A 176 -10.84 -12.80 11.85
C SER A 176 -9.52 -13.16 12.53
N LYS A 177 -8.51 -13.44 11.72
CA LYS A 177 -7.15 -13.74 12.18
C LYS A 177 -6.16 -12.73 11.59
N ILE A 178 -5.46 -12.02 12.44
CA ILE A 178 -4.47 -11.01 12.07
C ILE A 178 -3.10 -11.55 12.49
N GLY A 179 -2.16 -11.59 11.57
CA GLY A 179 -0.78 -12.00 11.83
C GLY A 179 0.00 -10.98 12.66
N ASP A 180 1.31 -11.09 12.65
CA ASP A 180 2.21 -10.20 13.35
C ASP A 180 2.62 -8.99 12.49
N GLU A 181 3.00 -7.89 13.12
CA GLU A 181 3.55 -6.69 12.48
C GLU A 181 2.60 -6.08 11.41
N CYS A 182 1.28 -6.27 11.53
CA CYS A 182 0.31 -5.68 10.63
C CYS A 182 -0.05 -4.25 11.05
N VAL A 183 -0.40 -3.43 10.05
CA VAL A 183 -0.93 -2.09 10.26
C VAL A 183 -2.34 -2.02 9.67
N ILE A 184 -3.33 -1.70 10.49
CA ILE A 184 -4.72 -1.50 10.06
C ILE A 184 -5.05 -0.03 10.26
N ASN A 185 -5.09 0.73 9.17
CA ASN A 185 -5.29 2.18 9.22
C ASN A 185 -6.74 2.55 9.55
N ALA A 186 -6.93 3.81 9.94
CA ALA A 186 -8.18 4.32 10.47
C ALA A 186 -9.40 4.03 9.57
N ASN A 187 -10.51 3.68 10.20
CA ASN A 187 -11.79 3.34 9.55
C ASN A 187 -11.74 2.12 8.60
N ALA A 188 -10.69 1.31 8.63
CA ALA A 188 -10.67 0.06 7.87
C ALA A 188 -11.61 -0.99 8.49
N VAL A 189 -12.23 -1.83 7.67
CA VAL A 189 -13.14 -2.90 8.13
C VAL A 189 -12.63 -4.25 7.67
N ILE A 190 -12.31 -5.12 8.62
CA ILE A 190 -11.81 -6.47 8.35
C ILE A 190 -12.88 -7.50 8.73
N GLY A 191 -13.31 -8.32 7.78
CA GLY A 191 -14.27 -9.39 7.99
C GLY A 191 -15.74 -8.95 7.93
N GLY A 192 -16.02 -7.79 7.32
CA GLY A 192 -17.40 -7.41 6.98
C GLY A 192 -18.07 -8.47 6.11
N GLU A 193 -19.42 -8.50 6.08
CA GLU A 193 -20.13 -9.47 5.25
C GLU A 193 -19.95 -9.16 3.76
N GLY A 194 -19.51 -10.17 2.99
CA GLY A 194 -19.45 -10.07 1.55
C GLY A 194 -20.84 -9.92 0.88
N PHE A 195 -20.85 -9.40 -0.32
CA PHE A 195 -22.07 -9.24 -1.11
C PHE A 195 -22.60 -10.59 -1.58
N GLY A 196 -23.58 -11.12 -0.85
CA GLY A 196 -24.18 -12.42 -1.13
C GLY A 196 -25.71 -12.34 -1.14
N PHE A 197 -26.31 -12.27 -2.34
CA PHE A 197 -27.78 -12.26 -2.52
C PHE A 197 -28.18 -13.16 -3.68
N VAL A 198 -29.28 -13.91 -3.48
CA VAL A 198 -29.86 -14.80 -4.48
C VAL A 198 -31.19 -14.22 -4.94
N PRO A 199 -31.43 -14.01 -6.25
CA PRO A 199 -32.72 -13.56 -6.74
C PRO A 199 -33.78 -14.67 -6.54
N THR A 200 -34.96 -14.27 -6.09
CA THR A 200 -36.12 -15.14 -5.91
C THR A 200 -37.36 -14.47 -6.53
N SER A 201 -38.46 -15.19 -6.64
CA SER A 201 -39.73 -14.62 -7.09
C SER A 201 -40.24 -13.46 -6.24
N ASN A 202 -39.79 -13.38 -4.96
CA ASN A 202 -40.24 -12.37 -3.98
C ASN A 202 -39.14 -11.34 -3.66
N GLY A 203 -38.10 -11.19 -4.54
CA GLY A 203 -37.00 -10.28 -4.32
C GLY A 203 -35.68 -10.99 -3.97
N TRP A 204 -34.78 -10.32 -3.27
CA TRP A 204 -33.44 -10.81 -2.95
C TRP A 204 -33.43 -11.57 -1.62
N LYS A 205 -32.97 -12.81 -1.63
CA LYS A 205 -32.68 -13.57 -0.41
C LYS A 205 -31.22 -13.41 -0.05
N LYS A 206 -30.92 -12.85 1.13
CA LYS A 206 -29.57 -12.75 1.66
C LYS A 206 -28.97 -14.12 1.93
N MET A 207 -27.73 -14.34 1.49
CA MET A 207 -26.89 -15.47 1.83
C MET A 207 -25.98 -15.07 3.00
N PRO A 208 -26.13 -15.66 4.19
CA PRO A 208 -25.27 -15.35 5.33
C PRO A 208 -23.80 -15.60 5.00
N GLN A 209 -22.94 -14.69 5.45
CA GLN A 209 -21.50 -14.77 5.28
C GLN A 209 -20.87 -15.18 6.60
N VAL A 210 -20.57 -16.49 6.76
CA VAL A 210 -20.10 -17.08 8.03
C VAL A 210 -18.61 -17.47 8.00
N GLY A 211 -17.94 -17.25 6.88
CA GLY A 211 -16.50 -17.44 6.76
C GLY A 211 -15.70 -16.39 7.53
N VAL A 212 -14.38 -16.38 7.32
CA VAL A 212 -13.45 -15.53 8.06
C VAL A 212 -12.47 -14.81 7.14
N VAL A 213 -11.82 -13.76 7.66
CA VAL A 213 -10.69 -13.10 7.01
C VAL A 213 -9.41 -13.47 7.74
N ILE A 214 -8.37 -13.71 6.95
CA ILE A 214 -7.01 -13.97 7.44
C ILE A 214 -6.04 -12.97 6.81
N LEU A 215 -5.46 -12.12 7.64
CA LEU A 215 -4.30 -11.32 7.25
C LEU A 215 -3.04 -12.03 7.74
N LYS A 216 -2.10 -12.28 6.84
CA LYS A 216 -0.78 -12.81 7.20
C LYS A 216 0.11 -11.71 7.77
N ASN A 217 1.34 -12.04 8.17
CA ASN A 217 2.26 -11.10 8.79
C ASN A 217 2.61 -9.91 7.88
N LYS A 218 2.87 -8.75 8.47
CA LYS A 218 3.32 -7.52 7.79
C LYS A 218 2.34 -6.97 6.75
N VAL A 219 1.08 -7.34 6.82
CA VAL A 219 0.04 -6.78 5.97
C VAL A 219 -0.29 -5.37 6.42
N GLU A 220 -0.43 -4.46 5.46
CA GLU A 220 -0.92 -3.11 5.72
C GLU A 220 -2.23 -2.85 4.98
N ILE A 221 -3.24 -2.38 5.71
CA ILE A 221 -4.56 -2.04 5.19
C ILE A 221 -4.79 -0.54 5.34
N GLY A 222 -4.96 0.16 4.22
CA GLY A 222 -5.16 1.61 4.17
C GLY A 222 -6.50 2.07 4.71
N SER A 223 -6.59 3.36 4.99
CA SER A 223 -7.76 3.97 5.61
C SER A 223 -9.03 3.79 4.78
N GLY A 224 -10.12 3.40 5.45
CA GLY A 224 -11.41 3.18 4.81
C GLY A 224 -11.46 1.99 3.84
N SER A 225 -10.44 1.14 3.82
CA SER A 225 -10.43 -0.09 3.02
C SER A 225 -11.22 -1.19 3.70
N THR A 226 -11.85 -2.06 2.91
CA THR A 226 -12.69 -3.14 3.41
C THR A 226 -12.27 -4.49 2.85
N VAL A 227 -12.23 -5.50 3.72
CA VAL A 227 -11.92 -6.89 3.38
C VAL A 227 -13.09 -7.76 3.83
N ASP A 228 -13.84 -8.30 2.87
CA ASP A 228 -15.05 -9.04 3.15
C ASP A 228 -14.78 -10.51 3.45
N ARG A 229 -15.56 -11.08 4.40
CA ARG A 229 -15.60 -12.52 4.64
C ARG A 229 -16.56 -13.22 3.66
N PRO A 230 -16.29 -14.46 3.26
CA PRO A 230 -17.16 -15.23 2.37
C PRO A 230 -18.32 -15.92 3.10
N ALA A 231 -19.27 -16.46 2.32
CA ALA A 231 -20.32 -17.31 2.85
C ALA A 231 -19.76 -18.52 3.60
N VAL A 232 -18.72 -19.15 3.07
CA VAL A 232 -17.99 -20.25 3.70
C VAL A 232 -16.51 -20.16 3.33
N GLY A 233 -15.62 -20.65 4.19
CA GLY A 233 -14.17 -20.61 3.95
C GLY A 233 -13.54 -19.28 4.35
N GLU A 234 -12.56 -18.80 3.58
CA GLU A 234 -11.68 -17.75 4.00
C GLU A 234 -11.46 -16.72 2.88
N THR A 235 -11.26 -15.45 3.25
CA THR A 235 -10.59 -14.42 2.42
C THR A 235 -9.19 -14.25 2.99
N ILE A 236 -8.16 -14.36 2.15
CA ILE A 236 -6.77 -14.41 2.61
C ILE A 236 -5.94 -13.31 1.97
N ILE A 237 -5.24 -12.54 2.80
CA ILE A 237 -4.24 -11.56 2.36
C ILE A 237 -2.85 -12.07 2.75
N GLY A 238 -2.00 -12.29 1.75
CA GLY A 238 -0.66 -12.83 1.92
C GLY A 238 0.32 -11.87 2.59
N GLU A 239 1.38 -12.45 3.14
CA GLU A 239 2.42 -11.76 3.89
C GLU A 239 2.99 -10.55 3.12
N ASP A 240 3.29 -9.45 3.84
CA ASP A 240 3.91 -8.22 3.34
C ASP A 240 3.15 -7.55 2.18
N THR A 241 1.86 -7.82 2.04
CA THR A 241 0.99 -7.14 1.06
C THR A 241 0.56 -5.78 1.61
N LYS A 242 0.68 -4.75 0.75
CA LYS A 242 0.34 -3.36 1.06
C LYS A 242 -0.91 -2.94 0.28
N ILE A 243 -1.94 -2.57 1.00
CA ILE A 243 -3.24 -2.15 0.48
C ILE A 243 -3.46 -0.69 0.88
N ASP A 244 -3.59 0.18 -0.11
CA ASP A 244 -3.80 1.62 0.08
C ASP A 244 -5.25 1.94 0.47
N ASN A 245 -5.60 3.20 0.52
CA ASN A 245 -6.87 3.71 1.02
C ASN A 245 -8.07 3.38 0.09
N GLN A 246 -9.23 3.17 0.67
CA GLN A 246 -10.51 2.96 -0.03
C GLN A 246 -10.48 1.77 -1.01
N VAL A 247 -9.70 0.74 -0.71
CA VAL A 247 -9.66 -0.50 -1.48
C VAL A 247 -10.77 -1.44 -1.02
N GLN A 248 -11.47 -2.08 -1.96
CA GLN A 248 -12.45 -3.13 -1.69
C GLN A 248 -11.89 -4.50 -2.06
N ILE A 249 -11.76 -5.39 -1.08
CA ILE A 249 -11.45 -6.81 -1.29
C ILE A 249 -12.73 -7.62 -1.06
N GLY A 250 -13.24 -8.22 -2.13
CA GLY A 250 -14.46 -9.02 -2.08
C GLY A 250 -14.25 -10.37 -1.36
N HIS A 251 -15.36 -10.97 -1.02
CA HIS A 251 -15.43 -12.24 -0.30
C HIS A 251 -14.73 -13.41 -1.02
N GLY A 252 -13.99 -14.25 -0.30
CA GLY A 252 -13.33 -15.43 -0.86
C GLY A 252 -12.15 -15.12 -1.79
N VAL A 253 -11.65 -13.88 -1.80
CA VAL A 253 -10.44 -13.49 -2.51
C VAL A 253 -9.22 -14.07 -1.82
N THR A 254 -8.27 -14.55 -2.62
CA THR A 254 -6.93 -14.91 -2.13
C THR A 254 -5.90 -14.01 -2.79
N ILE A 255 -5.09 -13.33 -1.98
CA ILE A 255 -4.00 -12.47 -2.44
C ILE A 255 -2.68 -13.07 -1.97
N GLY A 256 -1.72 -13.22 -2.88
CA GLY A 256 -0.37 -13.69 -2.60
C GLY A 256 0.45 -12.71 -1.76
N LYS A 257 1.71 -13.05 -1.52
CA LYS A 257 2.63 -12.23 -0.73
C LYS A 257 3.25 -11.08 -1.54
N GLY A 258 3.63 -10.00 -0.84
CA GLY A 258 4.38 -8.88 -1.41
C GLY A 258 3.63 -8.13 -2.51
N CYS A 259 2.31 -8.12 -2.49
CA CYS A 259 1.49 -7.38 -3.44
C CYS A 259 1.35 -5.91 -3.03
N ALA A 260 1.09 -5.05 -4.01
CA ALA A 260 0.78 -3.63 -3.78
C ALA A 260 -0.50 -3.24 -4.52
N MET A 261 -1.46 -2.70 -3.80
CA MET A 261 -2.73 -2.24 -4.34
C MET A 261 -2.91 -0.78 -3.98
N ALA A 262 -2.86 0.08 -5.01
CA ALA A 262 -3.04 1.51 -4.81
C ALA A 262 -4.51 1.87 -4.53
N ALA A 263 -4.75 3.13 -4.20
CA ALA A 263 -6.06 3.60 -3.75
C ALA A 263 -7.20 3.27 -4.73
N GLN A 264 -8.34 2.93 -4.15
CA GLN A 264 -9.60 2.64 -4.85
C GLN A 264 -9.55 1.43 -5.80
N VAL A 265 -8.61 0.51 -5.62
CA VAL A 265 -8.66 -0.80 -6.28
C VAL A 265 -9.88 -1.57 -5.79
N GLY A 266 -10.60 -2.21 -6.71
CA GLY A 266 -11.73 -3.09 -6.40
C GLY A 266 -11.47 -4.51 -6.91
N ILE A 267 -11.48 -5.50 -6.00
CA ILE A 267 -11.32 -6.91 -6.35
C ILE A 267 -12.60 -7.63 -6.01
N ALA A 268 -13.28 -8.16 -7.04
CA ALA A 268 -14.54 -8.86 -6.86
C ALA A 268 -14.35 -10.26 -6.27
N GLY A 269 -15.42 -10.82 -5.72
CA GLY A 269 -15.39 -12.07 -4.96
C GLY A 269 -14.76 -13.25 -5.70
N GLY A 270 -14.01 -14.07 -4.96
CA GLY A 270 -13.40 -15.30 -5.45
C GLY A 270 -12.23 -15.12 -6.43
N ALA A 271 -11.70 -13.92 -6.60
CA ALA A 271 -10.50 -13.70 -7.40
C ALA A 271 -9.25 -14.26 -6.71
N GLU A 272 -8.32 -14.77 -7.51
CA GLU A 272 -7.03 -15.30 -7.06
C GLU A 272 -5.90 -14.41 -7.59
N ILE A 273 -5.17 -13.77 -6.70
CA ILE A 273 -4.08 -12.84 -7.04
C ILE A 273 -2.75 -13.50 -6.63
N GLY A 274 -1.83 -13.64 -7.57
CA GLY A 274 -0.50 -14.21 -7.34
C GLY A 274 0.40 -13.34 -6.47
N ASN A 275 1.68 -13.74 -6.35
CA ASN A 275 2.66 -13.02 -5.55
C ASN A 275 3.25 -11.82 -6.29
N GLY A 276 3.59 -10.75 -5.56
CA GLY A 276 4.26 -9.57 -6.11
C GLY A 276 3.45 -8.82 -7.17
N VAL A 277 2.13 -8.94 -7.17
CA VAL A 277 1.25 -8.26 -8.11
C VAL A 277 1.12 -6.79 -7.71
N ILE A 278 1.16 -5.89 -8.70
CA ILE A 278 0.98 -4.45 -8.51
C ILE A 278 -0.26 -4.01 -9.27
N LEU A 279 -1.28 -3.56 -8.53
CA LEU A 279 -2.48 -2.95 -9.08
C LEU A 279 -2.46 -1.45 -8.80
N ALA A 280 -2.29 -0.64 -9.84
CA ALA A 280 -2.29 0.82 -9.71
C ALA A 280 -3.70 1.36 -9.40
N GLY A 281 -3.80 2.65 -9.09
CA GLY A 281 -5.05 3.25 -8.62
C GLY A 281 -6.27 2.98 -9.48
N GLN A 282 -7.39 2.69 -8.84
CA GLN A 282 -8.70 2.44 -9.48
C GLN A 282 -8.74 1.23 -10.44
N VAL A 283 -7.83 0.28 -10.31
CA VAL A 283 -7.93 -0.99 -11.04
C VAL A 283 -9.14 -1.78 -10.54
N GLY A 284 -9.93 -2.33 -11.46
CA GLY A 284 -11.05 -3.22 -11.17
C GLY A 284 -10.76 -4.65 -11.63
N VAL A 285 -10.96 -5.64 -10.75
CA VAL A 285 -10.79 -7.06 -11.06
C VAL A 285 -12.14 -7.76 -10.96
N SER A 286 -12.58 -8.42 -12.04
CA SER A 286 -13.82 -9.18 -12.08
C SER A 286 -13.76 -10.41 -11.17
N ASN A 287 -14.96 -10.96 -10.86
CA ASN A 287 -15.09 -12.12 -10.00
C ASN A 287 -14.43 -13.39 -10.58
N LYS A 288 -13.85 -14.21 -9.72
CA LYS A 288 -13.24 -15.51 -10.05
C LYS A 288 -12.13 -15.44 -11.11
N ILE A 289 -11.48 -14.29 -11.27
CA ILE A 289 -10.34 -14.09 -12.15
C ILE A 289 -9.05 -14.53 -11.45
N LYS A 290 -8.15 -15.16 -12.24
CA LYS A 290 -6.80 -15.51 -11.80
C LYS A 290 -5.79 -14.54 -12.39
N ILE A 291 -5.01 -13.89 -11.53
CA ILE A 291 -3.90 -13.01 -11.91
C ILE A 291 -2.61 -13.67 -11.45
N GLY A 292 -1.74 -13.99 -12.40
CA GLY A 292 -0.45 -14.65 -12.12
C GLY A 292 0.54 -13.76 -11.37
N ASP A 293 1.65 -14.36 -10.93
CA ASP A 293 2.69 -13.67 -10.18
C ASP A 293 3.29 -12.48 -10.94
N ARG A 294 3.66 -11.42 -10.23
CA ARG A 294 4.36 -10.23 -10.75
C ARG A 294 3.65 -9.55 -11.92
N VAL A 295 2.35 -9.65 -12.01
CA VAL A 295 1.55 -8.85 -12.95
C VAL A 295 1.52 -7.40 -12.48
N ILE A 296 1.62 -6.48 -13.44
CA ILE A 296 1.47 -5.03 -13.19
C ILE A 296 0.27 -4.54 -14.00
N ALA A 297 -0.72 -3.97 -13.34
CA ALA A 297 -1.85 -3.31 -13.98
C ALA A 297 -1.75 -1.79 -13.81
N SER A 298 -1.75 -1.04 -14.91
CA SER A 298 -1.77 0.42 -14.91
C SER A 298 -3.08 0.96 -14.31
N SER A 299 -3.07 2.22 -13.89
CA SER A 299 -4.25 2.86 -13.28
C SER A 299 -5.50 2.74 -14.15
N LYS A 300 -6.65 2.53 -13.51
CA LYS A 300 -7.99 2.39 -14.12
C LYS A 300 -8.15 1.19 -15.08
N THR A 301 -7.25 0.22 -15.04
CA THR A 301 -7.39 -0.99 -15.85
C THR A 301 -8.56 -1.85 -15.36
N GLY A 302 -9.44 -2.26 -16.27
CA GLY A 302 -10.50 -3.23 -16.01
C GLY A 302 -10.04 -4.63 -16.40
N ILE A 303 -9.82 -5.53 -15.42
CA ILE A 303 -9.39 -6.90 -15.65
C ILE A 303 -10.61 -7.82 -15.64
N VAL A 304 -10.98 -8.32 -16.81
CA VAL A 304 -12.18 -9.15 -17.03
C VAL A 304 -11.86 -10.59 -17.41
N SER A 305 -10.58 -10.95 -17.51
CA SER A 305 -10.10 -12.29 -17.84
C SER A 305 -8.78 -12.59 -17.11
N ASN A 306 -8.43 -13.87 -17.03
CA ASN A 306 -7.18 -14.30 -16.40
C ASN A 306 -5.97 -13.67 -17.07
N ILE A 307 -4.91 -13.40 -16.26
CA ILE A 307 -3.66 -12.81 -16.73
C ILE A 307 -2.52 -13.71 -16.30
N ASP A 308 -1.67 -14.10 -17.26
CA ASP A 308 -0.48 -14.89 -17.00
C ASP A 308 0.59 -14.09 -16.22
N SER A 309 1.44 -14.80 -15.50
CA SER A 309 2.51 -14.21 -14.69
C SER A 309 3.43 -13.29 -15.48
N GLY A 310 3.92 -12.22 -14.84
CA GLY A 310 4.91 -11.28 -15.38
C GLY A 310 4.37 -10.34 -16.47
N LYS A 311 3.06 -10.33 -16.73
CA LYS A 311 2.48 -9.42 -17.73
C LYS A 311 2.27 -8.02 -17.18
N VAL A 312 2.41 -7.02 -18.08
CA VAL A 312 2.01 -5.63 -17.83
C VAL A 312 0.77 -5.36 -18.67
N VAL A 313 -0.31 -4.94 -18.01
CA VAL A 313 -1.59 -4.69 -18.68
C VAL A 313 -2.07 -3.27 -18.43
N SER A 314 -2.79 -2.72 -19.41
CA SER A 314 -3.35 -1.36 -19.35
C SER A 314 -4.69 -1.32 -20.09
N GLY A 315 -5.57 -0.47 -19.61
CA GLY A 315 -6.80 -0.20 -20.34
C GLY A 315 -7.48 1.02 -19.76
N PHE A 316 -7.57 2.08 -20.54
CA PHE A 316 -8.21 3.36 -20.24
C PHE A 316 -7.22 4.55 -20.26
N PRO A 317 -6.52 4.87 -21.37
CA PRO A 317 -5.70 6.07 -21.40
C PRO A 317 -6.58 7.33 -21.44
N ALA A 318 -6.20 8.36 -20.70
CA ALA A 318 -6.73 9.70 -20.88
C ALA A 318 -6.14 10.28 -22.19
N ILE A 319 -7.01 10.73 -23.06
CA ILE A 319 -6.63 11.41 -24.32
C ILE A 319 -7.32 12.77 -24.40
N PRO A 320 -6.85 13.71 -25.24
CA PRO A 320 -7.47 15.03 -25.41
C PRO A 320 -8.98 14.91 -25.67
N ASN A 321 -9.80 15.73 -25.02
CA ASN A 321 -11.26 15.62 -25.07
C ASN A 321 -11.84 15.58 -26.50
N LYS A 322 -11.36 16.44 -27.41
CA LYS A 322 -11.80 16.45 -28.82
C LYS A 322 -11.52 15.11 -29.52
N LEU A 323 -10.38 14.46 -29.21
CA LEU A 323 -10.04 13.15 -29.74
C LEU A 323 -10.93 12.07 -29.12
N TRP A 324 -11.16 12.13 -27.82
CA TRP A 324 -12.08 11.22 -27.12
C TRP A 324 -13.48 11.23 -27.72
N LEU A 325 -14.07 12.42 -27.94
CA LEU A 325 -15.40 12.55 -28.52
C LEU A 325 -15.48 11.94 -29.93
N ARG A 326 -14.44 12.14 -30.75
CA ARG A 326 -14.36 11.52 -32.09
C ARG A 326 -14.24 9.99 -32.02
N CYS A 327 -13.40 9.47 -31.13
CA CYS A 327 -13.25 8.03 -30.92
C CYS A 327 -14.56 7.42 -30.42
N SER A 328 -15.20 8.03 -29.42
CA SER A 328 -16.45 7.56 -28.82
C SER A 328 -17.60 7.53 -29.83
N ALA A 329 -17.72 8.52 -30.72
CA ALA A 329 -18.72 8.54 -31.80
C ALA A 329 -18.55 7.38 -32.79
N ASN A 330 -17.31 6.92 -32.98
CA ASN A 330 -17.00 5.82 -33.90
C ASN A 330 -16.96 4.45 -33.21
N PHE A 331 -16.87 4.39 -31.88
CA PHE A 331 -16.70 3.14 -31.15
C PHE A 331 -17.79 2.11 -31.47
N LYS A 332 -19.05 2.54 -31.52
CA LYS A 332 -20.19 1.67 -31.88
C LYS A 332 -20.16 1.17 -33.34
N LYS A 333 -19.42 1.87 -34.23
CA LYS A 333 -19.31 1.53 -35.66
C LYS A 333 -18.10 0.65 -35.97
N LEU A 334 -17.23 0.36 -34.99
CA LEU A 334 -16.02 -0.46 -35.20
C LEU A 334 -16.30 -1.83 -35.84
N PRO A 335 -17.37 -2.59 -35.48
CA PRO A 335 -17.67 -3.86 -36.12
C PRO A 335 -17.98 -3.72 -37.62
N GLU A 336 -18.73 -2.66 -38.01
CA GLU A 336 -19.07 -2.37 -39.37
C GLU A 336 -17.87 -1.91 -40.19
N ILE A 337 -17.03 -1.04 -39.59
CA ILE A 337 -15.76 -0.59 -40.20
C ILE A 337 -14.84 -1.79 -40.45
N ALA A 338 -14.68 -2.68 -39.45
CA ALA A 338 -13.87 -3.90 -39.61
C ALA A 338 -14.41 -4.83 -40.70
N LYS A 339 -15.76 -4.94 -40.85
CA LYS A 339 -16.38 -5.72 -41.92
C LYS A 339 -16.13 -5.09 -43.31
N ALA A 340 -16.25 -3.77 -43.42
CA ALA A 340 -15.97 -3.05 -44.65
C ALA A 340 -14.53 -3.20 -45.13
N ILE A 341 -13.57 -3.09 -44.20
CA ILE A 341 -12.14 -3.28 -44.48
C ILE A 341 -11.88 -4.69 -45.02
N ARG A 342 -12.38 -5.74 -44.35
CA ARG A 342 -12.22 -7.13 -44.81
C ARG A 342 -12.83 -7.36 -46.19
N GLN A 343 -13.91 -6.66 -46.58
CA GLN A 343 -14.50 -6.74 -47.90
C GLN A 343 -13.63 -6.06 -48.96
N LEU A 344 -13.00 -4.94 -48.65
CA LEU A 344 -12.05 -4.25 -49.53
C LEU A 344 -10.81 -5.10 -49.78
N ASP A 345 -10.21 -5.70 -48.73
CA ASP A 345 -9.06 -6.60 -48.87
C ASP A 345 -9.39 -7.77 -49.83
N ARG A 346 -10.55 -8.39 -49.71
CA ARG A 346 -10.98 -9.49 -50.59
C ARG A 346 -11.19 -9.06 -52.05
N ARG A 347 -11.43 -7.77 -52.34
CA ARG A 347 -11.55 -7.24 -53.71
C ARG A 347 -10.20 -6.92 -54.33
N ASN A 348 -9.19 -6.58 -53.53
CA ASN A 348 -7.86 -6.22 -54.00
C ASN A 348 -6.95 -7.43 -54.25
N PHE A 349 -7.35 -8.63 -53.81
CA PHE A 349 -6.66 -9.91 -54.06
C PHE A 349 -7.39 -10.81 -55.05
N ARG A 350 -8.32 -10.29 -55.83
CA ARG A 350 -8.89 -10.89 -57.06
C ARG A 350 -8.52 -10.04 -58.26
#